data_53b7b0b6015834e19744f8d9018c9ce5
#
_entry.id   53b7b0b6015834e19744f8d9018c9ce5
#
_cell.length_a   1.000
_cell.length_b   1.000
_cell.length_c   1.000
_cell.angle_alpha   90.00
_cell.angle_beta   90.00
_cell.angle_gamma   90.00
#
_symmetry.space_group_name_H-M   'P 1'
#
loop_
_entity.id
_entity.type
_entity.pdbx_description
1 polymer ?
#
loop_
_entity_poly.entity_id
_entity_poly.type
_entity_poly.pdbx_seq_one_letter_code
_entity_poly.pdbx_strand_id
1 'polypeptide(L)'
;MAASGQNGSQGAGGDGGAGGNGGTPGNGGHGAAGALGVNGGVGGAGGHGGDPGVGGAGGQGGSGSTPGANGAPGNTPTSGGNGGNGGRGADATGFGQTGASGGRGGDGGLVGNGGAGGAGGNGSKGLPGLGRLGNPGLDGGTGGNGGAGGSGGAWAGNGGTGGAGGTGGVGGTGGSGSDGVNGSSAGADGHPGGTGGVGGTGGKGGDGGDGGAAPNGVAGSQGPGGAGGDGGTGGVGGNGGRGIDGADGATAGARGQDGGAGGA
;
A
#
# COMPACT_ATOMS: atom_id res chain seq x y z
N MET A 1 -39.64 91.37 5.20
CA MET A 1 -39.59 90.35 4.19
C MET A 1 -38.49 89.35 4.64
N ALA A 2 -38.89 88.20 5.10
CA ALA A 2 -37.93 87.13 5.46
C ALA A 2 -37.50 86.40 4.19
N ALA A 3 -36.20 86.35 3.94
CA ALA A 3 -35.64 85.56 2.83
C ALA A 3 -35.88 84.11 3.14
N SER A 4 -36.63 83.42 2.27
CA SER A 4 -36.79 81.96 2.32
C SER A 4 -35.45 81.31 1.99
N GLY A 5 -34.77 80.78 2.98
CA GLY A 5 -33.59 79.97 2.77
C GLY A 5 -33.97 78.74 1.96
N GLN A 6 -33.35 78.56 0.79
CA GLN A 6 -33.50 77.30 0.02
C GLN A 6 -32.81 76.20 0.77
N ASN A 7 -33.52 75.09 0.97
CA ASN A 7 -32.90 73.86 1.47
C ASN A 7 -31.81 73.41 0.47
N GLY A 8 -30.58 73.21 0.97
CA GLY A 8 -29.50 72.65 0.15
C GLY A 8 -29.89 71.32 -0.49
N SER A 9 -29.50 71.11 -1.76
CA SER A 9 -29.73 69.83 -2.45
C SER A 9 -29.01 68.73 -1.72
N GLN A 10 -29.70 67.58 -1.50
CA GLN A 10 -29.06 66.42 -0.99
C GLN A 10 -27.95 65.98 -1.97
N GLY A 11 -26.75 65.64 -1.44
CA GLY A 11 -25.66 65.02 -2.22
C GLY A 11 -26.03 63.70 -2.80
N ALA A 12 -25.29 63.20 -3.80
CA ALA A 12 -25.42 61.85 -4.34
C ALA A 12 -25.05 60.82 -3.27
N GLY A 13 -25.72 59.67 -3.25
CA GLY A 13 -25.35 58.53 -2.42
C GLY A 13 -23.98 57.95 -2.81
N GLY A 14 -23.20 57.52 -1.85
CA GLY A 14 -21.91 56.84 -2.10
C GLY A 14 -22.14 55.44 -2.67
N ASP A 15 -21.21 55.00 -3.52
CA ASP A 15 -21.23 53.62 -4.05
C ASP A 15 -20.97 52.59 -2.95
N GLY A 16 -21.60 51.40 -3.06
CA GLY A 16 -21.34 50.26 -2.19
C GLY A 16 -19.95 49.69 -2.39
N GLY A 17 -19.30 49.24 -1.32
CA GLY A 17 -18.00 48.59 -1.40
C GLY A 17 -18.10 47.22 -2.07
N ALA A 18 -17.05 46.81 -2.80
CA ALA A 18 -16.97 45.46 -3.38
C ALA A 18 -16.92 44.38 -2.27
N GLY A 19 -17.56 43.23 -2.53
CA GLY A 19 -17.46 42.07 -1.65
C GLY A 19 -16.03 41.49 -1.61
N GLY A 20 -15.64 40.91 -0.46
CA GLY A 20 -14.35 40.22 -0.34
C GLY A 20 -14.32 38.92 -1.14
N ASN A 21 -13.16 38.57 -1.71
CA ASN A 21 -12.99 37.30 -2.40
C ASN A 21 -13.08 36.13 -1.42
N GLY A 22 -13.62 34.97 -1.87
CA GLY A 22 -13.60 33.73 -1.11
C GLY A 22 -12.16 33.21 -0.86
N GLY A 23 -11.96 32.57 0.27
CA GLY A 23 -10.67 31.96 0.61
C GLY A 23 -10.34 30.75 -0.25
N THR A 24 -9.05 30.51 -0.55
CA THR A 24 -8.57 29.30 -1.20
C THR A 24 -8.53 28.15 -0.19
N PRO A 25 -9.08 26.96 -0.53
CA PRO A 25 -9.11 25.82 0.38
C PRO A 25 -7.76 25.14 0.52
N GLY A 26 -7.54 24.43 1.64
CA GLY A 26 -6.38 23.59 1.87
C GLY A 26 -6.52 22.23 1.22
N ASN A 27 -5.39 21.58 0.94
CA ASN A 27 -5.35 20.17 0.51
C ASN A 27 -5.59 19.24 1.70
N GLY A 28 -6.13 18.04 1.44
CA GLY A 28 -6.23 16.97 2.42
C GLY A 28 -4.85 16.47 2.86
N GLY A 29 -4.72 16.10 4.13
CA GLY A 29 -3.51 15.48 4.66
C GLY A 29 -3.29 14.07 4.09
N HIS A 30 -2.03 13.64 3.98
CA HIS A 30 -1.71 12.28 3.57
C HIS A 30 -2.11 11.26 4.64
N GLY A 31 -2.56 10.07 4.24
CA GLY A 31 -2.80 8.94 5.12
C GLY A 31 -1.49 8.43 5.73
N ALA A 32 -1.52 8.05 7.00
CA ALA A 32 -0.37 7.45 7.67
C ALA A 32 -0.05 6.07 7.08
N ALA A 33 1.23 5.72 7.05
CA ALA A 33 1.64 4.35 6.71
C ALA A 33 1.07 3.36 7.74
N GLY A 34 0.67 2.18 7.28
CA GLY A 34 0.22 1.09 8.13
C GLY A 34 1.32 0.63 9.08
N ALA A 35 0.97 0.35 10.33
CA ALA A 35 1.87 -0.20 11.33
C ALA A 35 1.39 -1.58 11.77
N LEU A 36 2.34 -2.49 12.00
CA LEU A 36 2.04 -3.82 12.53
C LEU A 36 1.35 -3.71 13.89
N GLY A 37 0.29 -4.50 14.08
CA GLY A 37 -0.50 -4.48 15.32
C GLY A 37 -1.55 -3.37 15.43
N VAL A 38 -1.63 -2.47 14.45
CA VAL A 38 -2.66 -1.42 14.38
C VAL A 38 -3.47 -1.64 13.09
N ASN A 39 -4.80 -1.79 13.20
CA ASN A 39 -5.74 -2.01 12.09
C ASN A 39 -5.29 -3.06 11.06
N GLY A 40 -4.62 -4.14 11.50
CA GLY A 40 -4.10 -5.17 10.60
C GLY A 40 -2.96 -4.67 9.68
N GLY A 41 -2.31 -3.55 10.01
CA GLY A 41 -1.24 -2.96 9.20
C GLY A 41 -1.71 -2.22 7.95
N VAL A 42 -3.00 -2.00 7.77
CA VAL A 42 -3.56 -1.27 6.61
C VAL A 42 -3.10 0.20 6.65
N GLY A 43 -2.75 0.75 5.49
CA GLY A 43 -2.41 2.17 5.37
C GLY A 43 -3.61 3.07 5.67
N GLY A 44 -3.38 4.20 6.33
CA GLY A 44 -4.43 5.19 6.62
C GLY A 44 -5.00 5.82 5.33
N ALA A 45 -6.27 6.20 5.35
CA ALA A 45 -6.86 6.94 4.24
C ALA A 45 -6.30 8.38 4.20
N GLY A 46 -6.19 8.93 2.99
CA GLY A 46 -5.90 10.35 2.81
C GLY A 46 -7.09 11.23 3.23
N GLY A 47 -6.81 12.42 3.74
CA GLY A 47 -7.83 13.41 4.06
C GLY A 47 -8.48 14.01 2.82
N HIS A 48 -9.71 14.47 2.95
CA HIS A 48 -10.40 15.15 1.86
C HIS A 48 -9.82 16.56 1.65
N GLY A 49 -9.86 17.04 0.40
CA GLY A 49 -9.56 18.42 0.07
C GLY A 49 -10.69 19.36 0.54
N GLY A 50 -10.36 20.60 0.89
CA GLY A 50 -11.35 21.60 1.29
C GLY A 50 -12.10 22.20 0.10
N ASP A 51 -13.28 22.74 0.36
CA ASP A 51 -14.09 23.47 -0.63
C ASP A 51 -13.68 24.95 -0.72
N PRO A 52 -13.78 25.58 -1.91
CA PRO A 52 -13.51 26.98 -2.06
C PRO A 52 -14.52 27.81 -1.26
N GLY A 53 -14.05 28.89 -0.60
CA GLY A 53 -14.89 29.85 0.06
C GLY A 53 -15.70 30.67 -0.97
N VAL A 54 -16.97 30.92 -0.66
CA VAL A 54 -17.82 31.75 -1.51
C VAL A 54 -17.39 33.21 -1.38
N GLY A 55 -17.34 33.95 -2.49
CA GLY A 55 -17.11 35.41 -2.49
C GLY A 55 -18.22 36.15 -1.75
N GLY A 56 -17.87 37.18 -1.00
CA GLY A 56 -18.82 38.00 -0.28
C GLY A 56 -19.73 38.83 -1.21
N ALA A 57 -20.95 39.09 -0.78
CA ALA A 57 -21.84 39.99 -1.49
C ALA A 57 -21.27 41.45 -1.52
N GLY A 58 -21.47 42.16 -2.61
CA GLY A 58 -21.18 43.57 -2.65
C GLY A 58 -22.08 44.38 -1.72
N GLY A 59 -21.56 45.47 -1.17
CA GLY A 59 -22.33 46.41 -0.36
C GLY A 59 -23.42 47.12 -1.16
N GLN A 60 -24.50 47.55 -0.47
CA GLN A 60 -25.53 48.39 -1.09
C GLN A 60 -25.03 49.82 -1.26
N GLY A 61 -25.37 50.41 -2.38
CA GLY A 61 -25.15 51.87 -2.59
C GLY A 61 -25.95 52.69 -1.61
N GLY A 62 -25.41 53.83 -1.21
CA GLY A 62 -26.06 54.77 -0.30
C GLY A 62 -27.23 55.50 -0.94
N SER A 63 -28.17 55.94 -0.12
CA SER A 63 -29.29 56.81 -0.57
C SER A 63 -28.86 58.27 -0.66
N GLY A 64 -29.34 58.99 -1.66
CA GLY A 64 -29.08 60.40 -1.89
C GLY A 64 -30.01 60.95 -2.98
N SER A 65 -29.75 62.17 -3.50
CA SER A 65 -30.50 62.71 -4.63
C SER A 65 -30.41 61.79 -5.86
N THR A 66 -29.31 61.08 -6.03
CA THR A 66 -29.12 59.93 -6.89
C THR A 66 -28.58 58.79 -6.04
N PRO A 67 -29.19 57.59 -6.03
CA PRO A 67 -28.64 56.44 -5.27
C PRO A 67 -27.27 56.04 -5.80
N GLY A 68 -26.37 55.68 -4.88
CA GLY A 68 -25.10 55.08 -5.24
C GLY A 68 -25.28 53.69 -5.87
N ALA A 69 -24.31 53.24 -6.66
CA ALA A 69 -24.30 51.89 -7.23
C ALA A 69 -23.99 50.84 -6.16
N ASN A 70 -24.57 49.62 -6.30
CA ASN A 70 -24.18 48.50 -5.45
C ASN A 70 -22.77 48.05 -5.79
N GLY A 71 -22.01 47.66 -4.78
CA GLY A 71 -20.70 47.06 -4.96
C GLY A 71 -20.78 45.72 -5.72
N ALA A 72 -19.74 45.37 -6.45
CA ALA A 72 -19.63 44.06 -7.10
C ALA A 72 -19.45 42.95 -6.06
N PRO A 73 -20.00 41.73 -6.28
CA PRO A 73 -19.71 40.57 -5.43
C PRO A 73 -18.24 40.17 -5.54
N GLY A 74 -17.69 39.65 -4.47
CA GLY A 74 -16.35 39.06 -4.46
C GLY A 74 -16.29 37.79 -5.32
N ASN A 75 -15.10 37.46 -5.81
CA ASN A 75 -14.89 36.26 -6.61
C ASN A 75 -14.88 35.00 -5.72
N THR A 76 -15.53 33.91 -6.18
CA THR A 76 -15.35 32.58 -5.65
C THR A 76 -14.15 31.93 -6.35
N PRO A 77 -13.14 31.38 -5.60
CA PRO A 77 -12.02 30.70 -6.22
C PRO A 77 -12.49 29.56 -7.12
N THR A 78 -11.85 29.41 -8.28
CA THR A 78 -12.11 28.30 -9.22
C THR A 78 -11.22 27.08 -8.95
N SER A 79 -10.35 27.12 -7.93
CA SER A 79 -9.54 26.02 -7.46
C SER A 79 -10.00 25.56 -6.09
N GLY A 80 -10.10 24.25 -5.89
CA GLY A 80 -10.38 23.61 -4.62
C GLY A 80 -9.16 22.89 -4.05
N GLY A 81 -9.25 22.38 -2.84
CA GLY A 81 -8.22 21.56 -2.24
C GLY A 81 -8.19 20.17 -2.89
N ASN A 82 -7.00 19.63 -3.14
CA ASN A 82 -6.84 18.25 -3.58
C ASN A 82 -6.98 17.29 -2.40
N GLY A 83 -7.46 16.08 -2.65
CA GLY A 83 -7.42 15.00 -1.67
C GLY A 83 -5.99 14.58 -1.35
N GLY A 84 -5.73 14.17 -0.11
CA GLY A 84 -4.45 13.61 0.32
C GLY A 84 -4.27 12.18 -0.19
N ASN A 85 -3.03 11.75 -0.41
CA ASN A 85 -2.75 10.37 -0.81
C ASN A 85 -3.02 9.39 0.34
N GLY A 86 -3.41 8.16 0.02
CA GLY A 86 -3.49 7.07 0.98
C GLY A 86 -2.11 6.63 1.48
N GLY A 87 -2.03 6.14 2.72
CA GLY A 87 -0.83 5.59 3.31
C GLY A 87 -0.51 4.20 2.75
N ARG A 88 0.77 3.82 2.74
CA ARG A 88 1.22 2.47 2.35
C ARG A 88 0.78 1.44 3.40
N GLY A 89 0.41 0.23 2.95
CA GLY A 89 0.21 -0.92 3.83
C GLY A 89 1.52 -1.43 4.43
N ALA A 90 1.47 -2.00 5.64
CA ALA A 90 2.62 -2.60 6.28
C ALA A 90 3.07 -3.87 5.57
N ASP A 91 4.39 -4.09 5.53
CA ASP A 91 4.96 -5.34 5.08
C ASP A 91 4.70 -6.46 6.12
N ALA A 92 4.48 -7.67 5.67
CA ALA A 92 4.35 -8.82 6.57
C ALA A 92 5.69 -9.18 7.21
N THR A 93 5.68 -9.54 8.50
CA THR A 93 6.90 -9.91 9.25
C THR A 93 6.93 -11.37 9.70
N GLY A 94 5.77 -12.00 9.89
CA GLY A 94 5.69 -13.43 10.18
C GLY A 94 5.82 -14.26 8.91
N PHE A 95 6.37 -15.48 9.01
CA PHE A 95 6.55 -16.37 7.85
C PHE A 95 5.23 -16.68 7.14
N GLY A 96 5.23 -16.62 5.81
CA GLY A 96 4.08 -16.95 4.98
C GLY A 96 2.89 -15.98 5.10
N GLN A 97 3.05 -14.85 5.80
CA GLN A 97 1.98 -13.87 6.00
C GLN A 97 1.82 -12.93 4.81
N THR A 98 0.58 -12.51 4.60
CA THR A 98 0.20 -11.54 3.57
C THR A 98 0.55 -10.12 4.00
N GLY A 99 1.07 -9.30 3.08
CA GLY A 99 1.24 -7.87 3.28
C GLY A 99 -0.11 -7.16 3.44
N ALA A 100 -0.15 -6.07 4.18
CA ALA A 100 -1.37 -5.30 4.39
C ALA A 100 -1.71 -4.41 3.19
N SER A 101 -2.99 -4.11 3.01
CA SER A 101 -3.45 -3.24 1.92
C SER A 101 -3.04 -1.79 2.13
N GLY A 102 -2.84 -1.05 1.04
CA GLY A 102 -2.69 0.40 1.06
C GLY A 102 -4.00 1.11 1.40
N GLY A 103 -3.90 2.32 1.96
CA GLY A 103 -5.03 3.18 2.27
C GLY A 103 -5.63 3.84 1.01
N ARG A 104 -6.92 4.16 1.07
CA ARG A 104 -7.59 4.91 0.00
C ARG A 104 -7.06 6.35 -0.08
N GLY A 105 -6.95 6.91 -1.27
CA GLY A 105 -6.75 8.35 -1.45
C GLY A 105 -7.96 9.15 -1.01
N GLY A 106 -7.77 10.37 -0.49
CA GLY A 106 -8.84 11.30 -0.14
C GLY A 106 -9.50 11.89 -1.37
N ASP A 107 -10.78 12.24 -1.26
CA ASP A 107 -11.50 12.90 -2.35
C ASP A 107 -11.06 14.36 -2.47
N GLY A 108 -11.12 14.93 -3.67
CA GLY A 108 -10.93 16.37 -3.87
C GLY A 108 -12.12 17.15 -3.31
N GLY A 109 -11.92 18.45 -2.95
CA GLY A 109 -13.01 19.38 -2.72
C GLY A 109 -13.81 19.64 -4.00
N LEU A 110 -14.81 20.54 -3.98
CA LEU A 110 -15.71 20.80 -5.11
C LEU A 110 -14.98 21.04 -6.44
N VAL A 111 -13.78 21.61 -6.38
CA VAL A 111 -12.88 21.87 -7.53
C VAL A 111 -11.48 21.39 -7.18
N GLY A 112 -11.28 20.11 -7.03
CA GLY A 112 -10.00 19.53 -6.63
C GLY A 112 -9.79 18.13 -7.17
N ASN A 113 -8.56 17.70 -7.32
CA ASN A 113 -8.25 16.33 -7.72
C ASN A 113 -8.35 15.36 -6.53
N GLY A 114 -8.75 14.13 -6.78
CA GLY A 114 -8.62 13.06 -5.81
C GLY A 114 -7.16 12.70 -5.55
N GLY A 115 -6.84 12.30 -4.32
CA GLY A 115 -5.53 11.79 -3.93
C GLY A 115 -5.29 10.39 -4.46
N ALA A 116 -4.03 10.01 -4.68
CA ALA A 116 -3.68 8.65 -5.08
C ALA A 116 -3.92 7.64 -3.94
N GLY A 117 -4.24 6.39 -4.27
CA GLY A 117 -4.26 5.29 -3.32
C GLY A 117 -2.85 4.93 -2.84
N GLY A 118 -2.73 4.44 -1.61
CA GLY A 118 -1.48 3.96 -1.05
C GLY A 118 -1.07 2.61 -1.62
N ALA A 119 0.22 2.32 -1.71
CA ALA A 119 0.69 1.01 -2.13
C ALA A 119 0.40 -0.07 -1.07
N GLY A 120 0.19 -1.32 -1.49
CA GLY A 120 0.13 -2.47 -0.61
C GLY A 120 1.51 -2.79 -0.01
N GLY A 121 1.51 -3.45 1.15
CA GLY A 121 2.70 -3.99 1.80
C GLY A 121 3.15 -5.30 1.15
N ASN A 122 4.41 -5.65 1.30
CA ASN A 122 4.96 -6.89 0.74
C ASN A 122 4.57 -8.11 1.60
N GLY A 123 4.39 -9.27 0.95
CA GLY A 123 4.27 -10.54 1.62
C GLY A 123 5.62 -10.97 2.21
N SER A 124 5.59 -11.77 3.28
CA SER A 124 6.79 -12.30 3.92
C SER A 124 7.24 -13.61 3.28
N LYS A 125 8.51 -13.97 3.51
CA LYS A 125 9.05 -15.26 3.08
C LYS A 125 8.36 -16.43 3.77
N GLY A 126 8.31 -17.58 3.11
CA GLY A 126 7.87 -18.85 3.69
C GLY A 126 8.83 -19.36 4.77
N LEU A 127 8.30 -20.13 5.73
CA LEU A 127 9.12 -20.77 6.75
C LEU A 127 9.98 -21.88 6.10
N PRO A 128 11.27 -21.94 6.37
CA PRO A 128 12.10 -23.07 5.96
C PRO A 128 11.60 -24.38 6.55
N GLY A 129 11.76 -25.50 5.81
CA GLY A 129 11.50 -26.83 6.33
C GLY A 129 12.38 -27.11 7.55
N LEU A 130 11.76 -27.51 8.66
CA LEU A 130 12.45 -27.72 9.93
C LEU A 130 13.02 -29.15 10.03
N GLY A 131 14.21 -29.22 10.58
CA GLY A 131 14.83 -30.48 10.99
C GLY A 131 15.47 -31.28 9.87
N ARG A 132 16.00 -32.47 10.26
CA ARG A 132 16.71 -33.44 9.40
C ARG A 132 15.77 -34.46 8.76
N LEU A 133 14.47 -34.15 8.63
CA LEU A 133 13.46 -35.10 8.15
C LEU A 133 13.03 -34.83 6.70
N GLY A 134 13.73 -33.96 5.96
CA GLY A 134 13.36 -33.63 4.59
C GLY A 134 12.00 -32.92 4.49
N ASN A 135 11.58 -32.20 5.54
CA ASN A 135 10.31 -31.45 5.51
C ASN A 135 10.32 -30.37 4.43
N PRO A 136 9.20 -30.17 3.71
CA PRO A 136 9.11 -29.10 2.72
C PRO A 136 9.16 -27.71 3.38
N GLY A 137 9.67 -26.72 2.65
CA GLY A 137 9.52 -25.33 3.01
C GLY A 137 8.07 -24.88 2.80
N LEU A 138 7.59 -23.90 3.59
CA LEU A 138 6.27 -23.33 3.41
C LEU A 138 6.28 -22.24 2.31
N ASP A 139 5.11 -22.01 1.75
CA ASP A 139 4.93 -20.99 0.73
C ASP A 139 5.20 -19.57 1.26
N GLY A 140 5.65 -18.68 0.38
CA GLY A 140 5.74 -17.23 0.65
C GLY A 140 4.36 -16.60 0.79
N GLY A 141 4.24 -15.57 1.63
CA GLY A 141 3.02 -14.80 1.78
C GLY A 141 2.69 -13.94 0.57
N THR A 142 1.41 -13.66 0.34
CA THR A 142 0.97 -12.79 -0.76
C THR A 142 1.27 -11.31 -0.46
N GLY A 143 1.45 -10.49 -1.50
CA GLY A 143 1.50 -9.03 -1.36
C GLY A 143 0.12 -8.47 -0.99
N GLY A 144 0.07 -7.36 -0.28
CA GLY A 144 -1.16 -6.62 0.00
C GLY A 144 -1.64 -5.84 -1.23
N ASN A 145 -2.94 -5.62 -1.33
CA ASN A 145 -3.52 -4.86 -2.44
C ASN A 145 -3.22 -3.36 -2.32
N GLY A 146 -3.12 -2.67 -3.45
CA GLY A 146 -3.08 -1.21 -3.49
C GLY A 146 -4.41 -0.61 -3.04
N GLY A 147 -4.38 0.57 -2.42
CA GLY A 147 -5.56 1.33 -2.05
C GLY A 147 -6.21 2.00 -3.28
N ALA A 148 -7.51 2.19 -3.26
CA ALA A 148 -8.20 2.93 -4.32
C ALA A 148 -7.81 4.42 -4.32
N GLY A 149 -7.81 5.06 -5.49
CA GLY A 149 -7.70 6.51 -5.62
C GLY A 149 -8.94 7.23 -5.10
N GLY A 150 -8.78 8.47 -4.65
CA GLY A 150 -9.88 9.35 -4.27
C GLY A 150 -10.63 9.92 -5.49
N SER A 151 -11.88 10.29 -5.31
CA SER A 151 -12.68 10.90 -6.38
C SER A 151 -12.27 12.35 -6.64
N GLY A 152 -12.34 12.81 -7.88
CA GLY A 152 -12.24 14.21 -8.23
C GLY A 152 -13.47 15.00 -7.78
N GLY A 153 -13.34 16.34 -7.67
CA GLY A 153 -14.39 17.23 -7.22
C GLY A 153 -15.62 17.24 -8.12
N ALA A 154 -16.77 17.57 -7.50
CA ALA A 154 -18.06 17.52 -8.20
C ALA A 154 -18.19 18.55 -9.33
N TRP A 155 -17.53 19.70 -9.24
CA TRP A 155 -17.55 20.75 -10.25
C TRP A 155 -16.41 20.61 -11.26
N ALA A 156 -15.23 20.27 -10.78
CA ALA A 156 -14.06 19.96 -11.61
C ALA A 156 -13.00 19.24 -10.78
N GLY A 157 -12.21 18.41 -11.42
CA GLY A 157 -11.10 17.67 -10.83
C GLY A 157 -10.97 16.27 -11.36
N ASN A 158 -9.76 15.77 -11.44
CA ASN A 158 -9.48 14.40 -11.87
C ASN A 158 -9.55 13.43 -10.69
N GLY A 159 -9.92 12.17 -10.95
CA GLY A 159 -9.78 11.08 -9.99
C GLY A 159 -8.31 10.78 -9.70
N GLY A 160 -8.01 10.40 -8.45
CA GLY A 160 -6.68 9.93 -8.07
C GLY A 160 -6.39 8.55 -8.64
N THR A 161 -5.12 8.24 -8.91
CA THR A 161 -4.70 6.92 -9.36
C THR A 161 -4.82 5.88 -8.24
N GLY A 162 -5.09 4.61 -8.58
CA GLY A 162 -4.98 3.51 -7.63
C GLY A 162 -3.53 3.28 -7.19
N GLY A 163 -3.34 2.79 -5.96
CA GLY A 163 -2.03 2.39 -5.45
C GLY A 163 -1.52 1.09 -6.06
N ALA A 164 -0.22 0.89 -6.11
CA ALA A 164 0.39 -0.36 -6.57
C ALA A 164 0.11 -1.50 -5.58
N GLY A 165 -0.02 -2.74 -6.06
CA GLY A 165 0.00 -3.94 -5.22
C GLY A 165 1.39 -4.20 -4.64
N GLY A 166 1.47 -4.81 -3.45
CA GLY A 166 2.72 -5.25 -2.85
C GLY A 166 3.27 -6.51 -3.51
N THR A 167 4.57 -6.76 -3.41
CA THR A 167 5.20 -7.96 -3.95
C THR A 167 4.91 -9.20 -3.09
N GLY A 168 4.85 -10.39 -3.70
CA GLY A 168 4.79 -11.66 -3.00
C GLY A 168 6.11 -11.98 -2.30
N GLY A 169 6.04 -12.74 -1.23
CA GLY A 169 7.20 -13.23 -0.49
C GLY A 169 7.85 -14.44 -1.15
N VAL A 170 9.15 -14.65 -0.93
CA VAL A 170 9.89 -15.81 -1.43
C VAL A 170 9.46 -17.08 -0.68
N GLY A 171 9.38 -18.22 -1.35
CA GLY A 171 9.10 -19.51 -0.73
C GLY A 171 10.20 -19.93 0.25
N GLY A 172 9.83 -20.70 1.30
CA GLY A 172 10.79 -21.25 2.27
C GLY A 172 11.67 -22.33 1.64
N THR A 173 12.91 -22.46 2.10
CA THR A 173 13.81 -23.53 1.68
C THR A 173 13.35 -24.88 2.26
N GLY A 174 13.57 -25.99 1.53
CA GLY A 174 13.33 -27.34 2.03
C GLY A 174 14.28 -27.70 3.19
N GLY A 175 13.83 -28.55 4.12
CA GLY A 175 14.66 -29.07 5.22
C GLY A 175 15.67 -30.11 4.71
N SER A 176 16.80 -30.24 5.41
CA SER A 176 17.79 -31.25 5.08
C SER A 176 17.29 -32.66 5.38
N GLY A 177 17.74 -33.64 4.62
CA GLY A 177 17.54 -35.07 4.94
C GLY A 177 18.26 -35.46 6.23
N SER A 178 17.79 -36.54 6.89
CA SER A 178 18.49 -37.13 8.05
C SER A 178 19.78 -37.84 7.63
N ASP A 179 20.80 -37.80 8.46
CA ASP A 179 21.99 -38.65 8.24
C ASP A 179 21.63 -40.12 8.42
N GLY A 180 22.28 -41.00 7.66
CA GLY A 180 22.16 -42.43 7.79
C GLY A 180 22.79 -42.93 9.11
N VAL A 181 22.31 -44.06 9.63
CA VAL A 181 22.82 -44.67 10.85
C VAL A 181 24.05 -45.53 10.51
N ASN A 182 25.10 -45.45 11.32
CA ASN A 182 26.27 -46.29 11.15
C ASN A 182 25.96 -47.78 11.37
N GLY A 183 26.71 -48.65 10.75
CA GLY A 183 26.67 -50.11 11.05
C GLY A 183 26.78 -50.38 12.55
N SER A 184 26.09 -51.38 13.07
CA SER A 184 26.00 -51.68 14.52
C SER A 184 26.87 -52.84 14.96
N SER A 185 27.50 -53.57 14.05
CA SER A 185 28.38 -54.71 14.34
C SER A 185 29.52 -54.85 13.32
N ALA A 186 30.57 -55.62 13.65
CA ALA A 186 31.67 -55.84 12.75
C ALA A 186 31.18 -56.39 11.39
N GLY A 187 31.58 -55.75 10.30
CA GLY A 187 31.13 -56.01 8.93
C GLY A 187 29.75 -55.58 8.56
N ALA A 188 29.04 -54.84 9.43
CA ALA A 188 27.74 -54.29 9.11
C ALA A 188 27.87 -53.00 8.28
N ASP A 189 27.00 -52.88 7.28
CA ASP A 189 26.89 -51.69 6.44
C ASP A 189 26.20 -50.53 7.18
N GLY A 190 26.58 -49.31 6.85
CA GLY A 190 25.82 -48.10 7.26
C GLY A 190 24.57 -47.93 6.41
N HIS A 191 23.57 -47.29 6.96
CA HIS A 191 22.33 -46.95 6.25
C HIS A 191 22.46 -45.66 5.41
N PRO A 192 21.76 -45.54 4.29
CA PRO A 192 21.76 -44.33 3.50
C PRO A 192 21.12 -43.15 4.25
N GLY A 193 21.55 -41.93 3.95
CA GLY A 193 20.89 -40.71 4.43
C GLY A 193 19.51 -40.48 3.80
N GLY A 194 18.69 -39.72 4.48
CA GLY A 194 17.38 -39.31 3.96
C GLY A 194 17.46 -38.22 2.86
N THR A 195 16.44 -38.13 2.04
CA THR A 195 16.33 -37.09 1.03
C THR A 195 16.02 -35.72 1.67
N GLY A 196 16.49 -34.63 1.06
CA GLY A 196 16.09 -33.27 1.44
C GLY A 196 14.64 -32.96 1.02
N GLY A 197 14.02 -32.03 1.72
CA GLY A 197 12.67 -31.55 1.42
C GLY A 197 12.65 -30.59 0.22
N VAL A 198 11.50 -30.47 -0.42
CA VAL A 198 11.29 -29.50 -1.50
C VAL A 198 11.16 -28.07 -0.91
N GLY A 199 11.53 -27.05 -1.69
CA GLY A 199 11.28 -25.64 -1.33
C GLY A 199 9.80 -25.26 -1.49
N GLY A 200 9.33 -24.31 -0.71
CA GLY A 200 7.99 -23.74 -0.84
C GLY A 200 7.85 -22.88 -2.10
N THR A 201 6.63 -22.66 -2.53
CA THR A 201 6.35 -21.76 -3.68
C THR A 201 6.46 -20.28 -3.27
N GLY A 202 6.76 -19.40 -4.21
CA GLY A 202 6.69 -17.95 -4.00
C GLY A 202 5.24 -17.47 -3.84
N GLY A 203 5.03 -16.47 -3.02
CA GLY A 203 3.73 -15.84 -2.84
C GLY A 203 3.32 -15.02 -4.08
N LYS A 204 2.03 -14.85 -4.28
CA LYS A 204 1.51 -13.98 -5.35
C LYS A 204 1.74 -12.51 -5.01
N GLY A 205 1.89 -11.64 -6.03
CA GLY A 205 1.80 -10.20 -5.85
C GLY A 205 0.37 -9.76 -5.52
N GLY A 206 0.20 -8.65 -4.81
CA GLY A 206 -1.10 -8.05 -4.58
C GLY A 206 -1.67 -7.35 -5.81
N ASP A 207 -2.98 -7.16 -5.86
CA ASP A 207 -3.63 -6.43 -6.94
C ASP A 207 -3.39 -4.92 -6.82
N GLY A 208 -3.35 -4.23 -7.95
CA GLY A 208 -3.36 -2.76 -7.96
C GLY A 208 -4.74 -2.22 -7.54
N GLY A 209 -4.77 -1.09 -6.85
CA GLY A 209 -6.01 -0.44 -6.44
C GLY A 209 -6.74 0.22 -7.63
N ASP A 210 -8.05 0.38 -7.51
CA ASP A 210 -8.86 1.05 -8.53
C ASP A 210 -8.54 2.54 -8.60
N GLY A 211 -8.68 3.14 -9.77
CA GLY A 211 -8.64 4.59 -9.95
C GLY A 211 -9.89 5.27 -9.39
N GLY A 212 -9.74 6.50 -8.91
CA GLY A 212 -10.85 7.31 -8.42
C GLY A 212 -11.77 7.82 -9.53
N ALA A 213 -13.06 7.97 -9.23
CA ALA A 213 -14.03 8.56 -10.16
C ALA A 213 -13.76 10.06 -10.35
N ALA A 214 -14.21 10.60 -11.48
CA ALA A 214 -14.19 12.04 -11.76
C ALA A 214 -15.47 12.44 -12.50
N PRO A 215 -16.48 12.99 -11.80
CA PRO A 215 -17.75 13.35 -12.44
C PRO A 215 -17.59 14.36 -13.59
N ASN A 216 -16.68 15.30 -13.45
CA ASN A 216 -16.41 16.38 -14.42
C ASN A 216 -14.90 16.52 -14.72
N GLY A 217 -14.20 15.41 -14.80
CA GLY A 217 -12.77 15.34 -15.10
C GLY A 217 -12.35 14.01 -15.69
N VAL A 218 -11.07 13.69 -15.63
CA VAL A 218 -10.53 12.40 -16.07
C VAL A 218 -10.49 11.44 -14.87
N ALA A 219 -11.10 10.26 -15.00
CA ALA A 219 -11.01 9.22 -13.98
C ALA A 219 -9.55 8.80 -13.75
N GLY A 220 -9.22 8.45 -12.51
CA GLY A 220 -7.90 7.93 -12.17
C GLY A 220 -7.65 6.57 -12.82
N SER A 221 -6.39 6.27 -13.13
CA SER A 221 -6.00 4.94 -13.63
C SER A 221 -5.89 3.93 -12.49
N GLN A 222 -6.12 2.66 -12.78
CA GLN A 222 -5.81 1.57 -11.86
C GLN A 222 -4.30 1.51 -11.59
N GLY A 223 -3.93 1.17 -10.35
CA GLY A 223 -2.55 0.92 -9.99
C GLY A 223 -2.02 -0.38 -10.58
N PRO A 224 -0.69 -0.53 -10.76
CA PRO A 224 -0.11 -1.79 -11.20
C PRO A 224 -0.22 -2.88 -10.14
N GLY A 225 -0.37 -4.14 -10.56
CA GLY A 225 -0.24 -5.29 -9.67
C GLY A 225 1.20 -5.46 -9.19
N GLY A 226 1.39 -6.09 -8.03
CA GLY A 226 2.70 -6.45 -7.50
C GLY A 226 3.29 -7.68 -8.22
N ALA A 227 4.62 -7.82 -8.22
CA ALA A 227 5.29 -9.01 -8.72
C ALA A 227 5.09 -10.20 -7.76
N GLY A 228 5.06 -11.41 -8.31
CA GLY A 228 5.13 -12.63 -7.51
C GLY A 228 6.53 -12.81 -6.87
N GLY A 229 6.62 -13.56 -5.77
CA GLY A 229 7.89 -13.94 -5.17
C GLY A 229 8.51 -15.16 -5.85
N ASP A 230 9.81 -15.36 -5.67
CA ASP A 230 10.53 -16.53 -6.16
C ASP A 230 10.20 -17.80 -5.33
N GLY A 231 10.32 -18.97 -5.93
CA GLY A 231 10.22 -20.23 -5.21
C GLY A 231 11.44 -20.45 -4.29
N GLY A 232 11.23 -21.19 -3.19
CA GLY A 232 12.32 -21.62 -2.30
C GLY A 232 13.17 -22.72 -2.93
N THR A 233 14.42 -22.85 -2.50
CA THR A 233 15.31 -23.92 -2.94
C THR A 233 15.02 -25.22 -2.20
N GLY A 234 15.30 -26.39 -2.83
CA GLY A 234 15.23 -27.68 -2.18
C GLY A 234 16.29 -27.84 -1.05
N GLY A 235 16.00 -28.68 -0.08
CA GLY A 235 16.94 -29.03 0.96
C GLY A 235 18.00 -30.01 0.45
N VAL A 236 19.15 -30.08 1.14
CA VAL A 236 20.19 -31.04 0.84
C VAL A 236 19.87 -32.43 1.43
N GLY A 237 20.31 -33.50 0.78
CA GLY A 237 20.22 -34.85 1.32
C GLY A 237 21.09 -35.06 2.56
N GLY A 238 20.74 -36.02 3.42
CA GLY A 238 21.58 -36.43 4.55
C GLY A 238 22.80 -37.24 4.09
N ASN A 239 23.82 -37.26 4.92
CA ASN A 239 25.00 -38.12 4.69
C ASN A 239 24.66 -39.59 4.93
N GLY A 240 25.26 -40.51 4.19
CA GLY A 240 25.18 -41.93 4.49
C GLY A 240 25.90 -42.29 5.78
N GLY A 241 25.39 -43.33 6.49
CA GLY A 241 26.06 -43.91 7.64
C GLY A 241 27.34 -44.65 7.23
N ARG A 242 28.28 -44.79 8.15
CA ARG A 242 29.52 -45.56 7.93
C ARG A 242 29.28 -47.02 8.18
N GLY A 243 29.84 -47.88 7.32
CA GLY A 243 30.00 -49.28 7.59
C GLY A 243 31.07 -49.52 8.67
N ILE A 244 31.03 -50.67 9.34
CA ILE A 244 32.04 -51.10 10.30
C ILE A 244 32.93 -52.17 9.66
N ASP A 245 34.23 -52.07 9.86
CA ASP A 245 35.20 -53.04 9.39
C ASP A 245 34.86 -54.42 9.93
N GLY A 246 35.14 -55.46 9.15
CA GLY A 246 34.98 -56.86 9.59
C GLY A 246 35.94 -57.19 10.73
N ALA A 247 35.61 -58.25 11.50
CA ALA A 247 36.49 -58.77 12.56
C ALA A 247 37.75 -59.36 11.95
N ASP A 248 38.89 -59.10 12.62
CA ASP A 248 40.18 -59.70 12.24
C ASP A 248 40.13 -61.26 12.26
N GLY A 249 40.56 -61.89 11.19
CA GLY A 249 41.03 -63.21 11.18
C GLY A 249 40.31 -64.35 10.42
N ALA A 250 39.12 -64.08 9.81
CA ALA A 250 38.45 -65.18 9.07
C ALA A 250 37.85 -64.76 7.70
N THR A 251 37.51 -63.51 7.48
CA THR A 251 36.99 -63.04 6.22
C THR A 251 37.41 -61.57 6.04
N ALA A 252 37.64 -61.16 4.78
CA ALA A 252 37.89 -59.78 4.48
C ALA A 252 36.72 -58.89 5.01
N GLY A 253 37.03 -57.79 5.67
CA GLY A 253 36.00 -56.86 6.20
C GLY A 253 34.94 -56.49 5.16
N ALA A 254 33.70 -56.38 5.63
CA ALA A 254 32.64 -55.91 4.80
C ALA A 254 32.87 -54.40 4.43
N ARG A 255 32.53 -54.02 3.22
CA ARG A 255 32.59 -52.63 2.79
C ARG A 255 31.49 -51.84 3.44
N GLY A 256 31.79 -50.62 3.84
CA GLY A 256 30.76 -49.65 4.18
C GLY A 256 29.87 -49.31 2.98
N GLN A 257 28.63 -48.94 3.23
CA GLN A 257 27.74 -48.44 2.20
C GLN A 257 28.17 -47.04 1.75
N ASP A 258 27.93 -46.76 0.49
CA ASP A 258 28.09 -45.38 -0.04
C ASP A 258 27.13 -44.44 0.66
N GLY A 259 27.50 -43.18 0.75
CA GLY A 259 26.63 -42.12 1.28
C GLY A 259 25.32 -41.98 0.52
N GLY A 260 24.28 -41.51 1.18
CA GLY A 260 22.98 -41.22 0.55
C GLY A 260 23.10 -40.11 -0.48
N ALA A 261 22.23 -40.16 -1.49
CA ALA A 261 22.14 -39.11 -2.49
C ALA A 261 21.68 -37.79 -1.87
N GLY A 262 22.17 -36.66 -2.39
CA GLY A 262 21.66 -35.34 -2.06
C GLY A 262 20.18 -35.18 -2.50
N GLY A 263 19.42 -34.39 -1.76
CA GLY A 263 18.05 -34.01 -2.15
C GLY A 263 18.04 -33.08 -3.38
N ALA A 264 16.98 -33.19 -4.19
CA ALA A 264 16.76 -32.33 -5.34
C ALA A 264 16.10 -31.02 -4.90
#